data_d3e41dd8ed432c80f32d4662b0ba7b55
#
_entry.id   d3e41dd8ed432c80f32d4662b0ba7b55
#
_cell.length_a   1.000
_cell.length_b   1.000
_cell.length_c   1.000
_cell.angle_alpha   90.00
_cell.angle_beta   90.00
_cell.angle_gamma   90.00
#
_symmetry.space_group_name_H-M   'P 1'
#
loop_
_entity.id
_entity.type
_entity.pdbx_description
1 polymer ?
#
loop_
_entity_poly.entity_id
_entity_poly.type
_entity_poly.pdbx_seq_one_letter_code
_entity_poly.pdbx_strand_id
1 'polypeptide(L)'
;FEPISSSEPYVEVYGEDIDDELYIYGLINPQIKDIDLELRNNSTITILADVSGSMSGTSINQLKSVLVDFITILPEDYYLNIIAFDENHYKLFDKPQITNTITKKRALRFISNFNAENGTEMLGPIYEALFEKSPLENDHQIILMTDGAISYETEAVAMVHEYIGNKRFHVLGIGSAPNSYLAKGLAKTGRGSVLFVDNFNFEDKAEELFYKINRPVLANLRVYL
;
A
#
# COMPACT_ATOMS: atom_id res chain seq x y z
N PHE A 1 1.26 17.89 -23.65
CA PHE A 1 2.41 18.06 -22.73
C PHE A 1 3.42 16.97 -23.05
N GLU A 2 4.55 17.33 -23.66
CA GLU A 2 5.68 16.43 -23.77
C GLU A 2 6.49 16.55 -22.46
N PRO A 3 6.82 15.43 -21.79
CA PRO A 3 7.65 15.50 -20.60
C PRO A 3 9.06 15.93 -20.99
N ILE A 4 9.49 17.06 -20.48
CA ILE A 4 10.87 17.53 -20.65
C ILE A 4 11.75 16.57 -19.82
N SER A 5 12.56 15.76 -20.50
CA SER A 5 13.58 14.95 -19.83
C SER A 5 14.77 15.87 -19.51
N SER A 6 14.74 16.56 -18.37
CA SER A 6 15.89 17.27 -17.88
C SER A 6 16.71 16.42 -16.92
N SER A 7 18.01 16.49 -17.05
CA SER A 7 18.96 15.80 -16.14
C SER A 7 19.18 16.55 -14.82
N GLU A 8 18.49 17.67 -14.59
CA GLU A 8 18.63 18.50 -13.37
C GLU A 8 17.26 18.76 -12.74
N PRO A 9 17.16 18.90 -11.39
CA PRO A 9 15.91 19.25 -10.76
C PRO A 9 15.45 20.63 -11.28
N TYR A 10 14.19 20.73 -11.63
CA TYR A 10 13.64 22.02 -12.05
C TYR A 10 12.29 22.30 -11.40
N VAL A 11 12.01 23.57 -11.26
CA VAL A 11 10.71 24.07 -10.81
C VAL A 11 10.17 24.98 -11.90
N GLU A 12 8.98 24.68 -12.39
CA GLU A 12 8.24 25.57 -13.27
C GLU A 12 7.12 26.21 -12.46
N VAL A 13 7.00 27.54 -12.58
CA VAL A 13 5.96 28.30 -11.89
C VAL A 13 5.16 29.06 -12.94
N TYR A 14 3.87 28.86 -12.94
CA TYR A 14 2.92 29.55 -13.81
C TYR A 14 1.99 30.39 -12.94
N GLY A 15 1.74 31.64 -13.36
CA GLY A 15 0.77 32.51 -12.71
C GLY A 15 -0.32 32.92 -13.69
N GLU A 16 -1.55 32.97 -13.25
CA GLU A 16 -2.70 33.46 -14.01
C GLU A 16 -3.57 34.34 -13.11
N ASP A 17 -3.93 35.52 -13.61
CA ASP A 17 -4.88 36.41 -12.96
C ASP A 17 -6.30 36.05 -13.41
N ILE A 18 -7.15 35.64 -12.47
CA ILE A 18 -8.56 35.34 -12.71
C ILE A 18 -9.40 36.10 -11.69
N ASP A 19 -10.30 36.99 -12.17
CA ASP A 19 -11.22 37.75 -11.32
C ASP A 19 -10.52 38.56 -10.19
N ASP A 20 -9.41 39.21 -10.50
CA ASP A 20 -8.54 39.97 -9.57
C ASP A 20 -7.85 39.08 -8.49
N GLU A 21 -7.81 37.76 -8.67
CA GLU A 21 -7.07 36.82 -7.84
C GLU A 21 -5.90 36.21 -8.64
N LEU A 22 -4.71 36.19 -8.07
CA LEU A 22 -3.53 35.55 -8.66
C LEU A 22 -3.47 34.08 -8.30
N TYR A 23 -3.64 33.21 -9.29
CA TYR A 23 -3.46 31.76 -9.17
C TYR A 23 -2.04 31.39 -9.56
N ILE A 24 -1.33 30.69 -8.66
CA ILE A 24 0.03 30.23 -8.91
C ILE A 24 0.02 28.70 -8.96
N TYR A 25 0.47 28.14 -10.08
CA TYR A 25 0.69 26.72 -10.25
C TYR A 25 2.18 26.42 -10.33
N GLY A 26 2.67 25.55 -9.45
CA GLY A 26 4.08 25.10 -9.42
C GLY A 26 4.22 23.64 -9.80
N LEU A 27 5.03 23.34 -10.82
CA LEU A 27 5.46 21.98 -11.14
C LEU A 27 6.88 21.79 -10.63
N ILE A 28 7.04 20.87 -9.67
CA ILE A 28 8.35 20.51 -9.12
C ILE A 28 8.73 19.17 -9.70
N ASN A 29 9.78 19.12 -10.52
CA ASN A 29 10.40 17.88 -10.94
C ASN A 29 11.69 17.69 -10.12
N PRO A 30 11.64 16.88 -9.07
CA PRO A 30 12.85 16.55 -8.34
C PRO A 30 13.71 15.69 -9.25
N GLN A 31 14.93 16.12 -9.55
CA GLN A 31 15.87 15.21 -10.12
C GLN A 31 16.03 14.03 -9.17
N ILE A 32 15.60 12.89 -9.62
CA ILE A 32 16.17 11.65 -9.13
C ILE A 32 17.52 11.57 -9.86
N LYS A 33 18.57 12.27 -9.35
CA LYS A 33 19.94 11.88 -9.72
C LYS A 33 19.98 10.39 -9.57
N ASP A 34 20.67 9.68 -10.47
CA ASP A 34 21.01 8.28 -10.30
C ASP A 34 21.34 7.97 -8.81
N ILE A 35 20.35 8.22 -7.94
CA ILE A 35 20.21 7.43 -6.75
C ILE A 35 20.10 6.09 -7.43
N ASP A 36 21.24 5.33 -7.44
CA ASP A 36 21.18 3.92 -7.67
C ASP A 36 19.81 3.52 -7.15
N LEU A 37 18.90 3.20 -8.07
CA LEU A 37 17.65 2.53 -7.74
C LEU A 37 18.06 1.14 -7.25
N GLU A 38 19.06 1.08 -6.37
CA GLU A 38 19.18 0.03 -5.43
C GLU A 38 17.84 0.07 -4.73
N LEU A 39 16.95 -0.76 -5.27
CA LEU A 39 15.70 -1.18 -4.64
C LEU A 39 16.01 -1.15 -3.15
N ARG A 40 15.27 -0.39 -2.36
CA ARG A 40 15.52 -0.29 -0.92
C ARG A 40 15.86 -1.68 -0.43
N ASN A 41 17.11 -1.87 0.04
CA ASN A 41 17.66 -3.21 0.21
C ASN A 41 16.95 -4.03 1.28
N ASN A 42 16.07 -3.43 2.07
CA ASN A 42 15.22 -4.12 3.03
C ASN A 42 14.07 -3.22 3.49
N SER A 43 12.91 -3.77 3.66
CA SER A 43 11.71 -3.09 4.17
C SER A 43 10.91 -4.05 5.03
N THR A 44 10.15 -3.53 5.97
CA THR A 44 9.12 -4.32 6.67
C THR A 44 7.81 -4.16 5.93
N ILE A 45 7.18 -5.26 5.60
CA ILE A 45 5.90 -5.30 4.90
C ILE A 45 4.88 -6.01 5.78
N THR A 46 3.79 -5.31 6.11
CA THR A 46 2.63 -5.88 6.78
C THR A 46 1.43 -5.84 5.83
N ILE A 47 0.92 -7.00 5.48
CA ILE A 47 -0.22 -7.14 4.58
C ILE A 47 -1.48 -7.36 5.40
N LEU A 48 -2.50 -6.53 5.16
CA LEU A 48 -3.85 -6.69 5.66
C LEU A 48 -4.68 -7.32 4.55
N ALA A 49 -5.06 -8.58 4.72
CA ALA A 49 -5.77 -9.36 3.72
C ALA A 49 -7.24 -9.54 4.14
N ASP A 50 -8.14 -8.91 3.40
CA ASP A 50 -9.58 -9.05 3.60
C ASP A 50 -10.06 -10.43 3.14
N VAL A 51 -10.61 -11.21 4.07
CA VAL A 51 -11.21 -12.51 3.81
C VAL A 51 -12.68 -12.55 4.22
N SER A 52 -13.33 -11.38 4.28
CA SER A 52 -14.75 -11.25 4.57
C SER A 52 -15.65 -11.81 3.47
N GLY A 53 -16.93 -11.98 3.76
CA GLY A 53 -17.90 -12.59 2.86
C GLY A 53 -18.07 -11.85 1.52
N SER A 54 -17.85 -10.53 1.47
CA SER A 54 -17.87 -9.75 0.21
C SER A 54 -16.76 -10.17 -0.77
N MET A 55 -15.63 -10.65 -0.26
CA MET A 55 -14.53 -11.18 -1.06
C MET A 55 -14.80 -12.52 -1.71
N SER A 56 -15.98 -13.13 -1.49
CA SER A 56 -16.29 -14.46 -2.02
C SER A 56 -16.24 -14.54 -3.56
N GLY A 57 -15.99 -15.75 -4.09
CA GLY A 57 -15.95 -16.01 -5.53
C GLY A 57 -14.65 -15.58 -6.18
N THR A 58 -14.71 -14.67 -7.16
CA THR A 58 -13.53 -14.25 -7.94
C THR A 58 -12.55 -13.42 -7.10
N SER A 59 -13.03 -12.55 -6.21
CA SER A 59 -12.20 -11.64 -5.44
C SER A 59 -11.22 -12.35 -4.52
N ILE A 60 -11.66 -13.40 -3.80
CA ILE A 60 -10.75 -14.17 -2.93
C ILE A 60 -9.69 -14.93 -3.74
N ASN A 61 -10.02 -15.39 -4.93
CA ASN A 61 -9.05 -16.05 -5.81
C ASN A 61 -8.02 -15.06 -6.36
N GLN A 62 -8.45 -13.86 -6.74
CA GLN A 62 -7.55 -12.76 -7.14
C GLN A 62 -6.62 -12.37 -5.98
N LEU A 63 -7.16 -12.19 -4.77
CA LEU A 63 -6.37 -11.91 -3.57
C LEU A 63 -5.28 -12.97 -3.37
N LYS A 64 -5.66 -14.26 -3.39
CA LYS A 64 -4.70 -15.36 -3.22
C LYS A 64 -3.64 -15.36 -4.30
N SER A 65 -4.02 -15.17 -5.57
CA SER A 65 -3.07 -15.15 -6.68
C SER A 65 -2.06 -14.02 -6.52
N VAL A 66 -2.52 -12.79 -6.33
CA VAL A 66 -1.63 -11.63 -6.14
C VAL A 66 -0.72 -11.81 -4.92
N LEU A 67 -1.23 -12.35 -3.81
CA LEU A 67 -0.44 -12.62 -2.62
C LEU A 67 0.63 -13.69 -2.87
N VAL A 68 0.30 -14.78 -3.55
CA VAL A 68 1.26 -15.84 -3.90
C VAL A 68 2.40 -15.27 -4.75
N ASP A 69 2.06 -14.50 -5.78
CA ASP A 69 3.04 -13.90 -6.68
C ASP A 69 3.90 -12.88 -5.92
N PHE A 70 3.28 -12.01 -5.12
CA PHE A 70 3.98 -11.01 -4.32
C PHE A 70 4.97 -11.66 -3.33
N ILE A 71 4.55 -12.69 -2.58
CA ILE A 71 5.42 -13.42 -1.64
C ILE A 71 6.57 -14.12 -2.39
N THR A 72 6.32 -14.58 -3.60
CA THR A 72 7.33 -15.28 -4.41
C THR A 72 8.45 -14.34 -4.84
N ILE A 73 8.10 -13.13 -5.31
CA ILE A 73 9.09 -12.14 -5.78
C ILE A 73 9.77 -11.36 -4.65
N LEU A 74 9.24 -11.40 -3.42
CA LEU A 74 9.79 -10.65 -2.29
C LEU A 74 11.24 -11.10 -1.98
N PRO A 75 12.22 -10.19 -1.89
CA PRO A 75 13.61 -10.53 -1.55
C PRO A 75 13.74 -11.15 -0.15
N GLU A 76 14.83 -11.91 0.08
CA GLU A 76 15.03 -12.65 1.34
C GLU A 76 15.42 -11.76 2.54
N ASP A 77 15.82 -10.53 2.31
CA ASP A 77 16.23 -9.56 3.34
C ASP A 77 15.10 -8.64 3.82
N TYR A 78 13.88 -8.81 3.29
CA TYR A 78 12.68 -8.11 3.76
C TYR A 78 12.13 -8.76 5.04
N TYR A 79 11.31 -8.01 5.77
CA TYR A 79 10.51 -8.55 6.88
C TYR A 79 9.04 -8.57 6.47
N LEU A 80 8.36 -9.67 6.77
CA LEU A 80 6.98 -9.91 6.36
C LEU A 80 6.10 -10.26 7.55
N ASN A 81 4.90 -9.71 7.58
CA ASN A 81 3.76 -10.23 8.30
C ASN A 81 2.51 -10.17 7.43
N ILE A 82 1.53 -11.02 7.73
CA ILE A 82 0.21 -11.03 7.11
C ILE A 82 -0.82 -11.10 8.23
N ILE A 83 -1.80 -10.21 8.17
CA ILE A 83 -2.97 -10.18 9.04
C ILE A 83 -4.18 -10.39 8.14
N ALA A 84 -4.75 -11.60 8.16
CA ALA A 84 -6.01 -11.87 7.51
C ALA A 84 -7.15 -11.40 8.41
N PHE A 85 -8.22 -10.85 7.85
CA PHE A 85 -9.35 -10.37 8.64
C PHE A 85 -10.70 -10.59 7.96
N ASP A 86 -11.68 -10.84 8.80
CA ASP A 86 -13.12 -10.85 8.54
C ASP A 86 -13.82 -10.06 9.67
N GLU A 87 -14.72 -10.62 10.44
CA GLU A 87 -15.20 -10.04 11.70
C GLU A 87 -14.20 -10.18 12.85
N ASN A 88 -13.17 -11.01 12.67
CA ASN A 88 -12.00 -11.19 13.52
C ASN A 88 -10.73 -10.94 12.71
N HIS A 89 -9.55 -11.02 13.35
CA HIS A 89 -8.31 -10.99 12.60
C HIS A 89 -7.30 -12.02 13.11
N TYR A 90 -6.46 -12.51 12.20
CA TYR A 90 -5.54 -13.61 12.43
C TYR A 90 -4.16 -13.24 11.87
N LYS A 91 -3.14 -13.29 12.71
CA LYS A 91 -1.78 -12.98 12.29
C LYS A 91 -1.01 -14.22 11.88
N LEU A 92 -0.24 -14.13 10.81
CA LEU A 92 0.69 -15.18 10.41
C LEU A 92 1.82 -15.34 11.44
N PHE A 93 2.31 -14.22 11.97
CA PHE A 93 3.36 -14.16 12.98
C PHE A 93 3.00 -13.13 14.06
N ASP A 94 3.49 -13.33 15.29
CA ASP A 94 3.35 -12.34 16.37
C ASP A 94 4.10 -11.03 16.07
N LYS A 95 5.18 -11.12 15.29
CA LYS A 95 6.02 -10.01 14.81
C LYS A 95 6.50 -10.31 13.41
N PRO A 96 6.77 -9.27 12.58
CA PRO A 96 7.34 -9.47 11.25
C PRO A 96 8.60 -10.34 11.29
N GLN A 97 8.69 -11.30 10.38
CA GLN A 97 9.80 -12.24 10.25
C GLN A 97 10.56 -11.98 8.96
N ILE A 98 11.89 -12.17 9.01
CA ILE A 98 12.73 -12.06 7.83
C ILE A 98 12.25 -13.06 6.76
N THR A 99 12.14 -12.57 5.52
CA THR A 99 11.75 -13.43 4.39
C THR A 99 12.89 -14.38 4.04
N ASN A 100 12.57 -15.65 4.09
CA ASN A 100 13.43 -16.74 3.64
C ASN A 100 12.54 -17.88 3.15
N THR A 101 13.10 -18.93 2.67
CA THR A 101 12.37 -20.11 2.17
C THR A 101 11.35 -20.64 3.19
N ILE A 102 11.66 -20.64 4.49
CA ILE A 102 10.76 -21.16 5.54
C ILE A 102 9.59 -20.18 5.74
N THR A 103 9.89 -18.90 5.88
CA THR A 103 8.88 -17.82 6.06
C THR A 103 7.93 -17.78 4.87
N LYS A 104 8.46 -17.82 3.64
CA LYS A 104 7.65 -17.85 2.41
C LYS A 104 6.73 -19.08 2.38
N LYS A 105 7.23 -20.29 2.68
CA LYS A 105 6.40 -21.50 2.75
C LYS A 105 5.28 -21.39 3.79
N ARG A 106 5.54 -20.80 4.96
CA ARG A 106 4.51 -20.57 5.97
C ARG A 106 3.46 -19.56 5.48
N ALA A 107 3.88 -18.48 4.82
CA ALA A 107 2.97 -17.50 4.23
C ALA A 107 2.07 -18.12 3.16
N LEU A 108 2.63 -18.88 2.23
CA LEU A 108 1.87 -19.57 1.19
C LEU A 108 0.86 -20.58 1.77
N ARG A 109 1.24 -21.32 2.83
CA ARG A 109 0.30 -22.19 3.54
C ARG A 109 -0.81 -21.39 4.23
N PHE A 110 -0.50 -20.27 4.84
CA PHE A 110 -1.48 -19.39 5.48
C PHE A 110 -2.49 -18.86 4.45
N ILE A 111 -2.01 -18.36 3.32
CA ILE A 111 -2.83 -17.86 2.21
C ILE A 111 -3.72 -18.97 1.61
N SER A 112 -3.22 -20.21 1.51
CA SER A 112 -4.00 -21.32 0.96
C SER A 112 -5.27 -21.62 1.77
N ASN A 113 -5.27 -21.31 3.06
CA ASN A 113 -6.39 -21.52 3.97
C ASN A 113 -7.41 -20.36 3.99
N PHE A 114 -7.20 -19.29 3.24
CA PHE A 114 -8.16 -18.20 3.19
C PHE A 114 -9.49 -18.65 2.60
N ASN A 115 -10.57 -18.37 3.30
CA ASN A 115 -11.94 -18.55 2.84
C ASN A 115 -12.67 -17.24 3.08
N ALA A 116 -13.47 -16.82 2.12
CA ALA A 116 -14.26 -15.60 2.23
C ALA A 116 -15.57 -15.91 2.94
N GLU A 117 -15.64 -15.58 4.22
CA GLU A 117 -16.77 -15.84 5.11
C GLU A 117 -16.94 -14.63 6.07
N ASN A 118 -18.07 -14.61 6.80
CA ASN A 118 -18.35 -13.66 7.89
C ASN A 118 -18.46 -12.17 7.46
N GLY A 119 -18.58 -11.31 8.46
CA GLY A 119 -18.62 -9.85 8.31
C GLY A 119 -17.24 -9.24 8.05
N THR A 120 -17.16 -7.90 8.12
CA THR A 120 -15.91 -7.18 7.90
C THR A 120 -15.65 -6.23 9.06
N GLU A 121 -14.61 -6.48 9.85
CA GLU A 121 -14.08 -5.58 10.87
C GLU A 121 -12.65 -5.18 10.49
N MET A 122 -12.51 -3.96 9.94
CA MET A 122 -11.25 -3.48 9.37
C MET A 122 -10.43 -2.62 10.33
N LEU A 123 -11.07 -1.96 11.31
CA LEU A 123 -10.37 -1.02 12.18
C LEU A 123 -9.37 -1.72 13.09
N GLY A 124 -9.71 -2.90 13.62
CA GLY A 124 -8.80 -3.70 14.44
C GLY A 124 -7.50 -4.07 13.72
N PRO A 125 -7.56 -4.71 12.54
CA PRO A 125 -6.37 -5.00 11.73
C PRO A 125 -5.55 -3.78 11.35
N ILE A 126 -6.19 -2.67 10.99
CA ILE A 126 -5.48 -1.40 10.71
C ILE A 126 -4.74 -0.93 11.96
N TYR A 127 -5.40 -0.91 13.12
CA TYR A 127 -4.79 -0.55 14.40
C TYR A 127 -3.57 -1.44 14.69
N GLU A 128 -3.72 -2.77 14.58
CA GLU A 128 -2.63 -3.72 14.77
C GLU A 128 -1.42 -3.40 13.89
N ALA A 129 -1.62 -3.18 12.58
CA ALA A 129 -0.54 -2.87 11.65
C ALA A 129 0.13 -1.51 11.94
N LEU A 130 -0.67 -0.50 12.35
CA LEU A 130 -0.13 0.81 12.71
C LEU A 130 0.76 0.76 13.96
N PHE A 131 0.44 -0.11 14.93
CA PHE A 131 1.23 -0.28 16.15
C PHE A 131 2.23 -1.44 16.10
N GLU A 132 2.25 -2.21 15.01
CA GLU A 132 3.22 -3.27 14.82
C GLU A 132 4.65 -2.70 14.78
N LYS A 133 5.53 -3.29 15.59
CA LYS A 133 6.93 -2.87 15.66
C LYS A 133 7.71 -3.47 14.49
N SER A 134 8.24 -2.60 13.65
CA SER A 134 9.18 -2.99 12.61
C SER A 134 10.56 -3.32 13.20
N PRO A 135 11.22 -4.37 12.74
CA PRO A 135 12.65 -4.58 13.00
C PRO A 135 13.54 -3.50 12.37
N LEU A 136 13.02 -2.79 11.35
CA LEU A 136 13.67 -1.69 10.65
C LEU A 136 13.04 -0.37 11.07
N GLU A 137 13.82 0.56 11.59
CA GLU A 137 13.30 1.76 12.26
C GLU A 137 12.51 2.70 11.34
N ASN A 138 12.80 2.78 10.05
CA ASN A 138 12.26 3.83 9.19
C ASN A 138 11.64 3.35 7.88
N ASP A 139 11.43 2.07 7.69
CA ASP A 139 10.83 1.55 6.46
C ASP A 139 9.81 0.44 6.73
N HIS A 140 8.59 0.85 7.00
CA HIS A 140 7.48 -0.06 7.22
C HIS A 140 6.34 0.28 6.25
N GLN A 141 6.05 -0.65 5.36
CA GLN A 141 5.00 -0.57 4.35
C GLN A 141 3.80 -1.39 4.82
N ILE A 142 2.64 -0.78 4.95
CA ILE A 142 1.38 -1.44 5.23
C ILE A 142 0.61 -1.54 3.92
N ILE A 143 0.11 -2.70 3.57
CA ILE A 143 -0.63 -2.95 2.33
C ILE A 143 -1.99 -3.54 2.68
N LEU A 144 -3.06 -2.78 2.46
CA LEU A 144 -4.42 -3.27 2.58
C LEU A 144 -4.90 -3.83 1.25
N MET A 145 -5.41 -5.05 1.26
CA MET A 145 -6.00 -5.74 0.10
C MET A 145 -7.46 -6.06 0.42
N THR A 146 -8.41 -5.37 -0.24
CA THR A 146 -9.84 -5.44 0.08
C THR A 146 -10.71 -5.03 -1.11
N ASP A 147 -11.97 -5.43 -1.13
CA ASP A 147 -12.99 -4.82 -2.01
C ASP A 147 -13.56 -3.52 -1.42
N GLY A 148 -13.26 -3.23 -0.14
CA GLY A 148 -13.61 -2.00 0.53
C GLY A 148 -15.08 -1.90 0.96
N ALA A 149 -15.81 -3.00 1.06
CA ALA A 149 -17.19 -3.02 1.51
C ALA A 149 -17.31 -2.84 3.03
N ILE A 150 -17.10 -1.62 3.52
CA ILE A 150 -17.17 -1.26 4.95
C ILE A 150 -18.03 -0.04 5.21
N SER A 151 -18.46 0.13 6.47
CA SER A 151 -19.29 1.25 6.92
C SER A 151 -18.52 2.34 7.69
N TYR A 152 -17.22 2.17 7.94
CA TYR A 152 -16.41 3.03 8.83
C TYR A 152 -15.25 3.68 8.08
N GLU A 153 -15.50 4.18 6.88
CA GLU A 153 -14.48 4.76 6.00
C GLU A 153 -13.76 5.95 6.63
N THR A 154 -14.53 6.85 7.24
CA THR A 154 -14.02 8.06 7.88
C THR A 154 -13.15 7.73 9.08
N GLU A 155 -13.55 6.77 9.89
CA GLU A 155 -12.82 6.31 11.07
C GLU A 155 -11.51 5.64 10.68
N ALA A 156 -11.51 4.82 9.63
CA ALA A 156 -10.30 4.18 9.11
C ALA A 156 -9.28 5.22 8.61
N VAL A 157 -9.73 6.21 7.85
CA VAL A 157 -8.87 7.30 7.35
C VAL A 157 -8.34 8.15 8.50
N ALA A 158 -9.19 8.48 9.50
CA ALA A 158 -8.78 9.24 10.68
C ALA A 158 -7.73 8.49 11.50
N MET A 159 -7.90 7.18 11.69
CA MET A 159 -6.95 6.33 12.41
C MET A 159 -5.58 6.30 11.70
N VAL A 160 -5.56 6.14 10.39
CA VAL A 160 -4.32 6.20 9.61
C VAL A 160 -3.69 7.59 9.73
N HIS A 161 -4.47 8.66 9.63
CA HIS A 161 -3.96 10.04 9.79
C HIS A 161 -3.26 10.24 11.13
N GLU A 162 -3.85 9.74 12.21
CA GLU A 162 -3.35 9.95 13.57
C GLU A 162 -2.11 9.11 13.90
N TYR A 163 -2.05 7.84 13.43
CA TYR A 163 -1.06 6.87 13.91
C TYR A 163 -0.05 6.39 12.87
N ILE A 164 -0.11 6.84 11.62
CA ILE A 164 0.78 6.33 10.56
C ILE A 164 2.28 6.60 10.82
N GLY A 165 2.63 7.68 11.52
CA GLY A 165 4.03 8.02 11.80
C GLY A 165 4.90 8.04 10.54
N ASN A 166 6.02 7.31 10.55
CA ASN A 166 6.93 7.17 9.42
C ASN A 166 6.58 6.02 8.45
N LYS A 167 5.53 5.26 8.75
CA LYS A 167 5.05 4.16 7.90
C LYS A 167 4.37 4.70 6.64
N ARG A 168 4.17 3.81 5.66
CA ARG A 168 3.38 4.11 4.45
C ARG A 168 2.21 3.14 4.36
N PHE A 169 1.07 3.62 3.90
CA PHE A 169 -0.16 2.83 3.79
C PHE A 169 -0.60 2.75 2.33
N HIS A 170 -0.52 1.58 1.74
CA HIS A 170 -0.89 1.27 0.37
C HIS A 170 -2.21 0.52 0.34
N VAL A 171 -2.96 0.66 -0.74
CA VAL A 171 -4.22 -0.06 -0.91
C VAL A 171 -4.24 -0.75 -2.27
N LEU A 172 -4.58 -2.03 -2.26
CA LEU A 172 -4.92 -2.81 -3.42
C LEU A 172 -6.42 -3.12 -3.38
N GLY A 173 -7.18 -2.39 -4.18
CA GLY A 173 -8.61 -2.64 -4.35
C GLY A 173 -8.83 -3.85 -5.25
N ILE A 174 -9.64 -4.82 -4.79
CA ILE A 174 -9.87 -6.11 -5.47
C ILE A 174 -11.32 -6.20 -5.90
N GLY A 175 -11.58 -6.88 -7.01
CA GLY A 175 -12.92 -7.12 -7.52
C GLY A 175 -13.39 -6.10 -8.57
N SER A 176 -14.62 -6.26 -9.06
CA SER A 176 -15.16 -5.46 -10.17
C SER A 176 -15.55 -4.02 -9.83
N ALA A 177 -15.76 -3.71 -8.56
CA ALA A 177 -16.20 -2.39 -8.10
C ALA A 177 -15.65 -2.07 -6.70
N PRO A 178 -14.32 -2.03 -6.53
CA PRO A 178 -13.72 -1.75 -5.24
C PRO A 178 -14.02 -0.32 -4.79
N ASN A 179 -14.13 -0.11 -3.48
CA ASN A 179 -14.39 1.21 -2.91
C ASN A 179 -13.22 2.18 -3.14
N SER A 180 -13.28 2.88 -4.26
CA SER A 180 -12.22 3.81 -4.68
C SER A 180 -12.09 5.03 -3.76
N TYR A 181 -13.14 5.44 -3.07
CA TYR A 181 -13.09 6.57 -2.14
C TYR A 181 -12.26 6.20 -0.90
N LEU A 182 -12.58 5.09 -0.26
CA LEU A 182 -11.81 4.55 0.87
C LEU A 182 -10.35 4.31 0.49
N ALA A 183 -10.13 3.61 -0.62
CA ALA A 183 -8.78 3.26 -1.09
C ALA A 183 -7.90 4.51 -1.30
N LYS A 184 -8.43 5.52 -1.99
CA LYS A 184 -7.73 6.80 -2.22
C LYS A 184 -7.52 7.59 -0.93
N GLY A 185 -8.52 7.61 -0.04
CA GLY A 185 -8.45 8.28 1.26
C GLY A 185 -7.33 7.71 2.13
N LEU A 186 -7.30 6.39 2.31
CA LEU A 186 -6.28 5.69 3.10
C LEU A 186 -4.88 5.86 2.52
N ALA A 187 -4.71 5.64 1.23
CA ALA A 187 -3.39 5.74 0.59
C ALA A 187 -2.87 7.18 0.58
N LYS A 188 -3.73 8.18 0.29
CA LYS A 188 -3.34 9.60 0.35
C LYS A 188 -2.88 9.98 1.75
N THR A 189 -3.66 9.63 2.77
CA THR A 189 -3.35 9.92 4.17
C THR A 189 -2.10 9.18 4.63
N GLY A 190 -1.94 7.94 4.23
CA GLY A 190 -0.78 7.10 4.53
C GLY A 190 0.43 7.32 3.62
N ARG A 191 0.43 8.32 2.74
CA ARG A 191 1.55 8.60 1.79
C ARG A 191 1.92 7.40 0.93
N GLY A 192 0.96 6.53 0.65
CA GLY A 192 1.13 5.32 -0.14
C GLY A 192 0.55 5.43 -1.54
N SER A 193 0.36 4.29 -2.17
CA SER A 193 -0.18 4.15 -3.52
C SER A 193 -1.48 3.37 -3.52
N VAL A 194 -2.32 3.62 -4.52
CA VAL A 194 -3.51 2.81 -4.80
C VAL A 194 -3.29 2.04 -6.09
N LEU A 195 -3.67 0.79 -6.08
CA LEU A 195 -3.81 -0.07 -7.24
C LEU A 195 -5.19 -0.72 -7.23
N PHE A 196 -5.70 -1.06 -8.41
CA PHE A 196 -6.93 -1.81 -8.55
C PHE A 196 -6.68 -3.07 -9.38
N VAL A 197 -7.24 -4.17 -8.93
CA VAL A 197 -7.22 -5.47 -9.60
C VAL A 197 -8.61 -5.73 -10.14
N ASP A 198 -8.72 -5.86 -11.44
CA ASP A 198 -9.94 -6.30 -12.11
C ASP A 198 -9.75 -7.71 -12.72
N ASN A 199 -10.80 -8.22 -13.35
CA ASN A 199 -10.80 -9.57 -13.91
C ASN A 199 -9.83 -9.77 -15.11
N PHE A 200 -9.21 -8.71 -15.61
CA PHE A 200 -8.41 -8.74 -16.83
C PHE A 200 -6.91 -8.46 -16.60
N ASN A 201 -6.52 -7.97 -15.42
CA ASN A 201 -5.17 -7.44 -15.20
C ASN A 201 -4.55 -7.81 -13.84
N PHE A 202 -4.88 -8.97 -13.29
CA PHE A 202 -4.35 -9.35 -11.97
C PHE A 202 -2.94 -9.96 -12.01
N GLU A 203 -2.51 -10.48 -13.18
CA GLU A 203 -1.23 -11.21 -13.30
C GLU A 203 0.00 -10.34 -13.00
N ASP A 204 0.00 -9.08 -13.45
CA ASP A 204 1.15 -8.16 -13.27
C ASP A 204 1.06 -7.32 -11.99
N LYS A 205 -0.02 -7.47 -11.20
CA LYS A 205 -0.27 -6.56 -10.06
C LYS A 205 0.68 -6.74 -8.89
N ALA A 206 1.20 -7.92 -8.70
CA ALA A 206 2.21 -8.18 -7.68
C ALA A 206 3.50 -7.40 -7.97
N GLU A 207 3.97 -7.43 -9.21
CA GLU A 207 5.16 -6.69 -9.65
C GLU A 207 4.94 -5.18 -9.62
N GLU A 208 3.77 -4.70 -10.10
CA GLU A 208 3.41 -3.29 -10.04
C GLU A 208 3.37 -2.77 -8.60
N LEU A 209 2.79 -3.55 -7.68
CA LEU A 209 2.74 -3.24 -6.27
C LEU A 209 4.14 -3.19 -5.66
N PHE A 210 4.96 -4.22 -5.91
CA PHE A 210 6.33 -4.28 -5.44
C PHE A 210 7.16 -3.09 -5.92
N TYR A 211 7.03 -2.72 -7.19
CA TYR A 211 7.69 -1.55 -7.75
C TYR A 211 7.24 -0.25 -7.07
N LYS A 212 5.93 -0.07 -6.82
CA LYS A 212 5.40 1.14 -6.20
C LYS A 212 5.83 1.31 -4.74
N ILE A 213 5.87 0.24 -3.96
CA ILE A 213 6.28 0.32 -2.55
C ILE A 213 7.78 0.58 -2.37
N ASN A 214 8.59 0.16 -3.34
CA ASN A 214 10.05 0.32 -3.31
C ASN A 214 10.54 1.64 -3.94
N ARG A 215 9.64 2.46 -4.50
CA ARG A 215 10.04 3.77 -5.01
C ARG A 215 10.39 4.73 -3.88
N PRO A 216 11.51 5.45 -4.02
CA PRO A 216 11.80 6.54 -3.12
C PRO A 216 10.71 7.60 -3.21
N VAL A 217 10.38 8.22 -2.10
CA VAL A 217 9.45 9.35 -2.03
C VAL A 217 10.17 10.54 -1.44
N LEU A 218 9.84 11.74 -1.94
CA LEU A 218 10.29 12.98 -1.32
C LEU A 218 9.51 13.16 -0.01
N ALA A 219 10.25 13.25 1.09
CA ALA A 219 9.70 13.59 2.38
C ALA A 219 10.12 15.01 2.78
N ASN A 220 9.29 15.66 3.61
CA ASN A 220 9.58 16.98 4.18
C ASN A 220 9.77 18.10 3.14
N LEU A 221 9.06 18.01 2.00
CA LEU A 221 9.03 19.12 1.04
C LEU A 221 8.48 20.38 1.73
N ARG A 222 9.24 21.48 1.66
CA ARG A 222 8.80 22.78 2.19
C ARG A 222 8.81 23.78 1.05
N VAL A 223 7.70 24.46 0.88
CA VAL A 223 7.58 25.59 -0.04
C VAL A 223 7.62 26.88 0.80
N TYR A 224 8.52 27.78 0.46
CA TYR A 224 8.60 29.11 1.05
C TYR A 224 8.11 30.10 -0.01
N LEU A 225 7.02 30.80 0.27
CA LEU A 225 6.41 31.85 -0.56
C LEU A 225 6.84 33.21 -0.04
#